data_c2617917aa42171dc6a43304abb787a1
#
_entry.id   c2617917aa42171dc6a43304abb787a1
#
_cell.length_a   1.000
_cell.length_b   1.000
_cell.length_c   1.000
_cell.angle_alpha   90.00
_cell.angle_beta   90.00
_cell.angle_gamma   90.00
#
_symmetry.space_group_name_H-M   'P 1'
#
loop_
_entity.id
_entity.type
_entity.pdbx_description
1 polymer ?
#
loop_
_entity_poly.entity_id
_entity_poly.type
_entity_poly.pdbx_seq_one_letter_code
_entity_poly.pdbx_strand_id
1 'polypeptide(L)'
;MRIIAGSLKGRVLLEFSKIGVRPTSDMARESLFNILQNDIYGAKFLDLFSGTGAVGIEAYSRGASEVVLNDNSRESITLIKKNLEKLGISGKIKVTSFDAISYLKTSNDKFDIIFVDPPYASGL
;
A
#
# COMPACT_ATOMS: atom_id res chain seq x y z
N MET A 1 -3.20 -4.04 -13.09
CA MET A 1 -3.47 -3.05 -12.02
C MET A 1 -2.70 -1.78 -12.33
N ARG A 2 -3.37 -0.64 -12.36
CA ARG A 2 -2.76 0.63 -12.72
C ARG A 2 -2.89 1.65 -11.61
N ILE A 3 -1.93 2.54 -11.51
CA ILE A 3 -2.02 3.71 -10.64
C ILE A 3 -3.02 4.68 -11.29
N ILE A 4 -3.99 5.13 -10.50
CA ILE A 4 -5.18 5.82 -11.02
C ILE A 4 -4.92 7.31 -11.21
N ALA A 5 -4.23 7.95 -10.28
CA ALA A 5 -4.01 9.39 -10.30
C ALA A 5 -2.65 9.75 -9.72
N GLY A 6 -2.29 11.02 -9.82
CA GLY A 6 -1.07 11.58 -9.23
C GLY A 6 0.14 11.48 -10.14
N SER A 7 1.32 11.59 -9.54
CA SER A 7 2.59 11.66 -10.26
C SER A 7 2.94 10.40 -11.06
N LEU A 8 2.38 9.26 -10.66
CA LEU A 8 2.63 7.96 -11.30
C LEU A 8 1.41 7.44 -12.06
N LYS A 9 0.44 8.30 -12.36
CA LYS A 9 -0.80 7.93 -13.07
C LYS A 9 -0.50 7.09 -14.31
N GLY A 10 -1.24 5.98 -14.44
CA GLY A 10 -1.16 5.10 -15.60
C GLY A 10 -0.06 4.05 -15.54
N ARG A 11 0.86 4.14 -14.59
CA ARG A 11 1.90 3.12 -14.42
C ARG A 11 1.28 1.81 -13.95
N VAL A 12 1.82 0.71 -14.45
CA VAL A 12 1.30 -0.62 -14.17
C VAL A 12 2.06 -1.25 -13.01
N LEU A 13 1.33 -1.86 -12.09
CA LEU A 13 1.88 -2.60 -10.97
C LEU A 13 1.89 -4.09 -11.24
N LEU A 14 2.92 -4.76 -10.74
CA LEU A 14 2.99 -6.22 -10.74
C LEU A 14 1.99 -6.77 -9.71
N GLU A 15 1.41 -7.92 -10.03
CA GLU A 15 0.42 -8.58 -9.19
C GLU A 15 0.87 -9.98 -8.84
N PHE A 16 0.22 -10.58 -7.83
CA PHE A 16 0.44 -11.99 -7.54
C PHE A 16 -0.10 -12.84 -8.67
N SER A 17 0.65 -13.89 -9.02
CA SER A 17 0.22 -14.84 -10.05
C SER A 17 -0.64 -15.97 -9.51
N LYS A 18 -0.79 -16.09 -8.20
CA LYS A 18 -1.53 -17.17 -7.58
C LYS A 18 -3.05 -16.97 -7.69
N ILE A 19 -3.74 -18.05 -8.04
CA ILE A 19 -5.21 -18.07 -8.04
C ILE A 19 -5.69 -17.91 -6.58
N GLY A 20 -6.70 -17.07 -6.38
CA GLY A 20 -7.31 -16.87 -5.08
C GLY A 20 -6.75 -15.69 -4.28
N VAL A 21 -5.64 -15.12 -4.71
CA VAL A 21 -5.15 -13.88 -4.12
C VAL A 21 -5.79 -12.70 -4.85
N ARG A 22 -6.56 -11.91 -4.12
CA ARG A 22 -7.26 -10.77 -4.69
C ARG A 22 -6.64 -9.47 -4.23
N PRO A 23 -5.98 -8.73 -5.12
CA PRO A 23 -5.57 -7.37 -4.80
C PRO A 23 -6.81 -6.47 -4.71
N THR A 24 -6.66 -5.35 -4.03
CA THR A 24 -7.70 -4.32 -4.04
C THR A 24 -7.90 -3.88 -5.49
N SER A 25 -9.12 -3.98 -6.00
CA SER A 25 -9.44 -3.65 -7.39
C SER A 25 -9.20 -2.17 -7.68
N ASP A 26 -9.03 -1.85 -8.97
CA ASP A 26 -8.90 -0.46 -9.39
C ASP A 26 -10.11 0.37 -8.97
N MET A 27 -11.31 -0.19 -9.11
CA MET A 27 -12.54 0.48 -8.70
C MET A 27 -12.60 0.72 -7.20
N ALA A 28 -12.22 -0.27 -6.38
CA ALA A 28 -12.20 -0.13 -4.93
C ALA A 28 -11.18 0.91 -4.48
N ARG A 29 -9.99 0.94 -5.10
CA ARG A 29 -8.99 1.97 -4.82
C ARG A 29 -9.48 3.35 -5.21
N GLU A 30 -10.10 3.49 -6.36
CA GLU A 30 -10.67 4.75 -6.79
C GLU A 30 -11.71 5.27 -5.80
N SER A 31 -12.62 4.40 -5.36
CA SER A 31 -13.63 4.75 -4.36
C SER A 31 -13.00 5.18 -3.03
N LEU A 32 -11.99 4.44 -2.56
CA LEU A 32 -11.26 4.79 -1.33
C LEU A 32 -10.64 6.17 -1.43
N PHE A 33 -9.90 6.45 -2.50
CA PHE A 33 -9.20 7.72 -2.64
C PHE A 33 -10.13 8.88 -2.99
N ASN A 34 -11.31 8.61 -3.54
CA ASN A 34 -12.34 9.65 -3.67
C ASN A 34 -12.79 10.13 -2.29
N ILE A 35 -12.90 9.22 -1.33
CA ILE A 35 -13.23 9.57 0.06
C ILE A 35 -12.09 10.36 0.70
N LEU A 36 -10.84 9.97 0.44
CA LEU A 36 -9.65 10.54 1.06
C LEU A 36 -9.07 11.74 0.32
N GLN A 37 -9.66 12.16 -0.80
CA GLN A 37 -9.01 13.09 -1.73
C GLN A 37 -8.54 14.41 -1.10
N ASN A 38 -9.24 14.90 -0.09
CA ASN A 38 -8.86 16.14 0.58
C ASN A 38 -7.85 15.94 1.72
N ASP A 39 -7.61 14.69 2.12
CA ASP A 39 -6.78 14.36 3.28
C ASP A 39 -5.44 13.70 2.88
N ILE A 40 -5.30 13.26 1.63
CA ILE A 40 -4.15 12.46 1.23
C ILE A 40 -2.90 13.31 0.96
N TYR A 41 -3.04 14.48 0.36
CA TYR A 41 -1.89 15.30 0.03
C TYR A 41 -1.19 15.78 1.30
N GLY A 42 0.11 15.50 1.40
CA GLY A 42 0.91 15.83 2.57
C GLY A 42 0.73 14.90 3.76
N ALA A 43 -0.15 13.90 3.68
CA ALA A 43 -0.42 12.99 4.78
C ALA A 43 0.72 11.98 4.99
N LYS A 44 0.87 11.54 6.24
CA LYS A 44 1.65 10.35 6.57
C LYS A 44 0.72 9.15 6.55
N PHE A 45 1.01 8.22 5.67
CA PHE A 45 0.12 7.11 5.34
C PHE A 45 0.76 5.76 5.69
N LEU A 46 0.04 4.94 6.45
CA LEU A 46 0.44 3.56 6.72
C LEU A 46 -0.54 2.59 6.06
N ASP A 47 -0.01 1.71 5.23
CA ASP A 47 -0.75 0.57 4.67
C ASP A 47 -0.33 -0.67 5.46
N LEU A 48 -1.18 -1.11 6.38
CA LEU A 48 -0.81 -2.11 7.40
C LEU A 48 -0.77 -3.54 6.86
N PHE A 49 -1.55 -3.84 5.83
CA PHE A 49 -1.60 -5.14 5.13
C PHE A 49 -1.44 -4.89 3.64
N SER A 50 -0.23 -4.57 3.22
CA SER A 50 -0.02 -3.97 1.91
C SER A 50 -0.21 -4.89 0.71
N GLY A 51 0.02 -6.19 0.87
CA GLY A 51 -0.10 -7.13 -0.24
C GLY A 51 0.80 -6.77 -1.42
N THR A 52 0.21 -6.28 -2.49
CA THR A 52 0.96 -5.80 -3.67
C THR A 52 1.59 -4.44 -3.48
N GLY A 53 1.17 -3.70 -2.46
CA GLY A 53 1.55 -2.31 -2.24
C GLY A 53 0.68 -1.31 -2.97
N ALA A 54 -0.36 -1.75 -3.66
CA ALA A 54 -1.14 -0.89 -4.55
C ALA A 54 -1.77 0.32 -3.85
N VAL A 55 -2.32 0.14 -2.66
CA VAL A 55 -3.00 1.23 -1.94
C VAL A 55 -1.99 2.29 -1.48
N GLY A 56 -0.92 1.87 -0.82
CA GLY A 56 0.10 2.81 -0.35
C GLY A 56 0.85 3.49 -1.50
N ILE A 57 1.11 2.78 -2.59
CA ILE A 57 1.74 3.36 -3.78
C ILE A 57 0.80 4.41 -4.40
N GLU A 58 -0.50 4.13 -4.43
CA GLU A 58 -1.50 5.13 -4.87
C GLU A 58 -1.45 6.39 -4.00
N ALA A 59 -1.37 6.20 -2.68
CA ALA A 59 -1.24 7.33 -1.75
C ALA A 59 0.01 8.16 -2.05
N TYR A 60 1.14 7.50 -2.28
CA TYR A 60 2.38 8.17 -2.66
C TYR A 60 2.20 8.98 -3.95
N SER A 61 1.60 8.35 -4.96
CA SER A 61 1.36 8.98 -6.26
C SER A 61 0.50 10.24 -6.13
N ARG A 62 -0.43 10.23 -5.21
CA ARG A 62 -1.36 11.37 -4.98
C ARG A 62 -0.80 12.43 -4.03
N GLY A 63 0.43 12.29 -3.59
CA GLY A 63 1.13 13.34 -2.84
C GLY A 63 1.23 13.16 -1.34
N ALA A 64 1.01 11.96 -0.82
CA ALA A 64 1.30 11.68 0.59
C ALA A 64 2.76 12.02 0.87
N SER A 65 3.03 12.62 2.04
CA SER A 65 4.38 13.07 2.38
C SER A 65 5.28 11.91 2.81
N GLU A 66 4.71 10.92 3.47
CA GLU A 66 5.41 9.71 3.89
C GLU A 66 4.47 8.52 3.71
N VAL A 67 4.99 7.41 3.21
CA VAL A 67 4.24 6.18 3.05
C VAL A 67 5.05 5.03 3.63
N VAL A 68 4.39 4.23 4.44
CA VAL A 68 4.93 2.97 4.95
C VAL A 68 4.04 1.83 4.47
N LEU A 69 4.66 0.84 3.86
CA LEU A 69 3.99 -0.38 3.42
C LEU A 69 4.44 -1.52 4.33
N ASN A 70 3.52 -2.06 5.11
CA ASN A 70 3.80 -3.17 5.99
C ASN A 70 3.09 -4.44 5.54
N ASP A 71 3.78 -5.57 5.60
CA ASP A 71 3.17 -6.88 5.39
C ASP A 71 4.07 -7.93 6.05
N ASN A 72 3.51 -8.96 6.66
CA ASN A 72 4.32 -10.00 7.29
C ASN A 72 4.64 -11.17 6.34
N SER A 73 4.14 -11.16 5.11
CA SER A 73 4.40 -12.19 4.12
C SER A 73 5.66 -11.87 3.32
N ARG A 74 6.57 -12.84 3.25
CA ARG A 74 7.79 -12.68 2.44
C ARG A 74 7.46 -12.46 0.97
N GLU A 75 6.44 -13.15 0.46
CA GLU A 75 6.01 -13.00 -0.94
C GLU A 75 5.52 -11.58 -1.21
N SER A 76 4.73 -11.03 -0.28
CA SER A 76 4.25 -9.66 -0.39
C SER A 76 5.40 -8.66 -0.39
N ILE A 77 6.33 -8.80 0.54
CA ILE A 77 7.49 -7.90 0.63
C ILE A 77 8.32 -7.95 -0.65
N THR A 78 8.55 -9.15 -1.20
CA THR A 78 9.28 -9.29 -2.46
C THR A 78 8.57 -8.57 -3.60
N LEU A 79 7.26 -8.74 -3.70
CA LEU A 79 6.46 -8.10 -4.75
C LEU A 79 6.43 -6.59 -4.59
N ILE A 80 6.25 -6.10 -3.37
CA ILE A 80 6.29 -4.67 -3.07
C ILE A 80 7.61 -4.07 -3.53
N LYS A 81 8.73 -4.69 -3.16
CA LYS A 81 10.05 -4.19 -3.53
C LYS A 81 10.25 -4.17 -5.05
N LYS A 82 9.75 -5.18 -5.75
CA LYS A 82 9.80 -5.21 -7.22
C LYS A 82 8.98 -4.06 -7.82
N ASN A 83 7.81 -3.79 -7.27
CA ASN A 83 6.99 -2.67 -7.73
C ASN A 83 7.69 -1.32 -7.50
N LEU A 84 8.28 -1.12 -6.34
CA LEU A 84 9.00 0.13 -6.05
C LEU A 84 10.19 0.31 -6.98
N GLU A 85 10.93 -0.76 -7.25
CA GLU A 85 12.06 -0.73 -8.18
C GLU A 85 11.59 -0.40 -9.60
N LYS A 86 10.55 -1.09 -10.07
CA LYS A 86 9.96 -0.85 -11.39
C LYS A 86 9.54 0.61 -11.57
N LEU A 87 9.00 1.22 -10.53
CA LEU A 87 8.54 2.60 -10.57
C LEU A 87 9.66 3.62 -10.31
N GLY A 88 10.85 3.16 -9.92
CA GLY A 88 11.97 4.04 -9.63
C GLY A 88 11.85 4.79 -8.31
N ILE A 89 11.11 4.25 -7.35
CA ILE A 89 10.85 4.92 -6.07
C ILE A 89 11.27 4.09 -4.85
N SER A 90 12.20 3.17 -5.00
CA SER A 90 12.63 2.27 -3.92
C SER A 90 13.08 3.02 -2.65
N GLY A 91 13.71 4.16 -2.79
CA GLY A 91 14.16 4.95 -1.63
C GLY A 91 13.13 5.94 -1.11
N LYS A 92 11.94 5.99 -1.68
CA LYS A 92 10.91 6.99 -1.33
C LYS A 92 9.83 6.46 -0.41
N ILE A 93 9.68 5.14 -0.32
CA ILE A 93 8.65 4.48 0.48
C ILE A 93 9.35 3.50 1.43
N LYS A 94 8.96 3.55 2.70
CA LYS A 94 9.48 2.63 3.71
C LYS A 94 8.70 1.32 3.65
N VAL A 95 9.41 0.19 3.64
CA VAL A 95 8.81 -1.13 3.64
C VAL A 95 9.18 -1.83 4.93
N THR A 96 8.18 -2.36 5.64
CA THR A 96 8.37 -3.10 6.88
C THR A 96 7.72 -4.47 6.79
N SER A 97 8.23 -5.44 7.57
CA SER A 97 7.74 -6.82 7.55
C SER A 97 7.33 -7.30 8.94
N PHE A 98 6.57 -6.50 9.65
CA PHE A 98 6.12 -6.82 10.98
C PHE A 98 4.73 -7.44 11.00
N ASP A 99 4.46 -8.26 12.03
CA ASP A 99 3.10 -8.59 12.40
C ASP A 99 2.35 -7.28 12.70
N ALA A 100 1.13 -7.15 12.17
CA ALA A 100 0.37 -5.89 12.25
C ALA A 100 0.13 -5.44 13.68
N ILE A 101 -0.26 -6.36 14.56
CA ILE A 101 -0.54 -6.03 15.97
C ILE A 101 0.74 -5.61 16.67
N SER A 102 1.84 -6.32 16.45
CA SER A 102 3.15 -5.97 17.01
C SER A 102 3.60 -4.60 16.53
N TYR A 103 3.41 -4.30 15.25
CA TYR A 103 3.72 -2.99 14.69
C TYR A 103 3.00 -1.88 15.44
N LEU A 104 1.69 -2.03 15.61
CA LEU A 104 0.86 -1.01 16.27
C LEU A 104 1.22 -0.84 17.74
N LYS A 105 1.61 -1.93 18.42
CA LYS A 105 1.97 -1.88 19.84
C LYS A 105 3.34 -1.26 20.11
N THR A 106 4.29 -1.46 19.20
CA THR A 106 5.70 -1.12 19.44
C THR A 106 6.18 0.10 18.67
N SER A 107 5.45 0.50 17.62
CA SER A 107 5.84 1.66 16.82
C SER A 107 5.57 2.96 17.56
N ASN A 108 6.53 3.87 17.50
CA ASN A 108 6.36 5.24 17.97
C ASN A 108 5.98 6.19 16.83
N ASP A 109 5.88 5.67 15.61
CA ASP A 109 5.50 6.47 14.47
C ASP A 109 4.04 6.89 14.56
N LYS A 110 3.77 8.11 14.13
CA LYS A 110 2.41 8.65 14.07
C LYS A 110 2.03 8.84 12.61
N PHE A 111 0.80 8.45 12.30
CA PHE A 111 0.27 8.54 10.94
C PHE A 111 -1.01 9.36 10.94
N ASP A 112 -1.24 10.07 9.84
CA ASP A 112 -2.50 10.78 9.63
C ASP A 112 -3.58 9.81 9.15
N ILE A 113 -3.18 8.81 8.35
CA ILE A 113 -4.08 7.81 7.79
C ILE A 113 -3.46 6.44 7.97
N ILE A 114 -4.25 5.51 8.53
CA ILE A 114 -3.87 4.08 8.61
C ILE A 114 -4.92 3.29 7.85
N PHE A 115 -4.50 2.64 6.78
CA PHE A 115 -5.36 1.77 5.99
C PHE A 115 -5.23 0.33 6.50
N VAL A 116 -6.34 -0.27 6.87
CA VAL A 116 -6.38 -1.61 7.47
C VAL A 116 -7.31 -2.49 6.65
N ASP A 117 -6.75 -3.38 5.85
CA ASP A 117 -7.50 -4.32 5.04
C ASP A 117 -6.88 -5.72 5.19
N PRO A 118 -7.17 -6.41 6.30
CA PRO A 118 -6.57 -7.72 6.56
C PRO A 118 -7.03 -8.76 5.56
N PRO A 119 -6.17 -9.76 5.25
CA PRO A 119 -6.57 -10.84 4.36
C PRO A 119 -7.63 -11.73 5.01
N TYR A 120 -8.64 -12.11 4.23
CA TYR A 120 -9.72 -12.99 4.70
C TYR A 120 -9.55 -14.43 4.20
N ALA A 121 -8.37 -14.81 3.79
CA ALA A 121 -8.12 -16.10 3.16
C ALA A 121 -8.36 -17.29 4.09
N SER A 122 -8.41 -17.08 5.39
CA SER A 122 -8.56 -18.15 6.39
C SER A 122 -10.00 -18.42 6.78
N GLY A 123 -10.97 -17.84 6.12
CA GLY A 123 -12.35 -18.06 6.45
C GLY A 123 -12.80 -17.46 7.76
N LEU A 124 -12.23 -16.36 8.09
CA LEU A 124 -12.59 -15.61 9.29
C LEU A 124 -14.05 -15.17 9.24
#